data_711134d393bcf2efcfbf23ce8b27f99b
#
_entry.id   711134d393bcf2efcfbf23ce8b27f99b
#
_cell.length_a   1.000
_cell.length_b   1.000
_cell.length_c   1.000
_cell.angle_alpha   90.00
_cell.angle_beta   90.00
_cell.angle_gamma   90.00
#
_symmetry.space_group_name_H-M   'P 1'
#
loop_
_entity.id
_entity.type
_entity.pdbx_description
1 polymer ?
#
loop_
_entity_poly.entity_id
_entity_poly.type
_entity_poly.pdbx_seq_one_letter_code
_entity_poly.pdbx_strand_id
1 'polypeptide(L)'
;MIEDDNYQNMSTVLHKHLQDQSEALKAANPEVSICHVHDRGCDSAEYLEFIRDTLDDDAVVRAKKSRNSQQTKINPKTERTVKVKLIESKFAHKKVYLINNLTLKGNHYSQVKCHIDWDTTTINEKEYSVVRVALIKRDGKPIHKEPMLLISTLKISNYIEAKEIYHIYLHRAKIEGVFKFLKDTLGWEEYQVRDWESIKNIIAICYFIGGYFYEIHSELIENETVQMICHLARNKGKITHHFFLEGLKILLLAWHVENFKKENNISDEMFRQMQAYAGIGEGV
;
A
#
# COMPACT_ATOMS: atom_id res chain seq x y z
N MET A 1 -25.64 0.96 17.45
CA MET A 1 -24.56 1.95 17.25
C MET A 1 -23.87 2.08 18.60
N ILE A 2 -22.61 1.74 18.71
CA ILE A 2 -21.83 2.00 19.91
C ILE A 2 -21.46 3.48 19.80
N GLU A 3 -22.08 4.32 20.61
CA GLU A 3 -21.68 5.70 20.79
C GLU A 3 -20.36 5.68 21.55
N ASP A 4 -19.25 5.95 20.88
CA ASP A 4 -17.99 6.27 21.53
C ASP A 4 -18.11 7.72 22.00
N ASP A 5 -18.26 7.92 23.30
CA ASP A 5 -18.42 9.24 23.93
C ASP A 5 -17.26 10.21 23.59
N ASN A 6 -16.15 9.72 23.06
CA ASN A 6 -14.99 10.49 22.62
C ASN A 6 -14.94 10.74 21.11
N TYR A 7 -15.89 10.22 20.33
CA TYR A 7 -15.92 10.45 18.89
C TYR A 7 -16.38 11.88 18.57
N GLN A 8 -15.46 12.71 18.15
CA GLN A 8 -15.78 14.08 17.69
C GLN A 8 -15.98 14.14 16.17
N ASN A 9 -15.02 13.60 15.40
CA ASN A 9 -15.09 13.48 13.94
C ASN A 9 -13.97 12.55 13.44
N MET A 10 -14.02 12.19 12.15
CA MET A 10 -13.06 11.30 11.53
C MET A 10 -11.60 11.85 11.55
N SER A 11 -11.43 13.16 11.42
CA SER A 11 -10.09 13.78 11.48
C SER A 11 -9.47 13.62 12.86
N THR A 12 -10.22 13.83 13.93
CA THR A 12 -9.73 13.66 15.32
C THR A 12 -9.29 12.22 15.57
N VAL A 13 -10.10 11.24 15.13
CA VAL A 13 -9.76 9.82 15.26
C VAL A 13 -8.49 9.50 14.46
N LEU A 14 -8.38 9.99 13.23
CA LEU A 14 -7.20 9.79 12.40
C LEU A 14 -5.95 10.40 13.04
N HIS A 15 -6.02 11.64 13.52
CA HIS A 15 -4.89 12.33 14.15
C HIS A 15 -4.40 11.56 15.39
N LYS A 16 -5.32 11.10 16.25
CA LYS A 16 -4.96 10.31 17.42
C LYS A 16 -4.24 9.00 17.03
N HIS A 17 -4.78 8.26 16.06
CA HIS A 17 -4.12 7.02 15.60
C HIS A 17 -2.72 7.27 15.01
N LEU A 18 -2.56 8.32 14.21
CA LEU A 18 -1.26 8.67 13.66
C LEU A 18 -0.26 9.07 14.75
N GLN A 19 -0.71 9.80 15.76
CA GLN A 19 0.11 10.17 16.90
C GLN A 19 0.55 8.92 17.69
N ASP A 20 -0.38 8.06 18.08
CA ASP A 20 -0.08 6.82 18.80
C ASP A 20 0.92 5.93 18.04
N GLN A 21 0.78 5.84 16.71
CA GLN A 21 1.68 5.07 15.85
C GLN A 21 3.06 5.71 15.73
N SER A 22 3.13 7.04 15.52
CA SER A 22 4.40 7.77 15.41
C SER A 22 5.20 7.65 16.71
N GLU A 23 4.54 7.88 17.86
CA GLU A 23 5.16 7.74 19.18
C GLU A 23 5.68 6.32 19.43
N ALA A 24 4.89 5.29 19.12
CA ALA A 24 5.31 3.90 19.26
C ALA A 24 6.51 3.52 18.38
N LEU A 25 6.54 3.98 17.12
CA LEU A 25 7.64 3.71 16.21
C LEU A 25 8.93 4.43 16.67
N LYS A 26 8.85 5.70 17.09
CA LYS A 26 9.98 6.46 17.59
C LYS A 26 10.50 5.91 18.92
N ALA A 27 9.62 5.41 19.79
CA ALA A 27 10.02 4.74 21.03
C ALA A 27 10.76 3.42 20.76
N ALA A 28 10.34 2.66 19.75
CA ALA A 28 11.00 1.41 19.37
C ALA A 28 12.34 1.64 18.65
N ASN A 29 12.45 2.71 17.85
CA ASN A 29 13.67 3.09 17.14
C ASN A 29 13.78 4.62 17.06
N PRO A 30 14.53 5.28 17.97
CA PRO A 30 14.67 6.73 18.03
C PRO A 30 15.26 7.37 16.77
N GLU A 31 16.02 6.62 15.97
CA GLU A 31 16.65 7.11 14.74
C GLU A 31 15.72 6.97 13.50
N VAL A 32 14.49 6.47 13.69
CA VAL A 32 13.57 6.28 12.56
C VAL A 32 13.06 7.62 12.04
N SER A 33 13.10 7.77 10.71
CA SER A 33 12.43 8.86 10.00
C SER A 33 11.11 8.34 9.45
N ILE A 34 10.00 8.98 9.82
CA ILE A 34 8.65 8.56 9.45
C ILE A 34 8.12 9.47 8.34
N CYS A 35 7.63 8.86 7.25
CA CYS A 35 6.96 9.58 6.19
C CYS A 35 5.56 9.00 5.94
N HIS A 36 4.53 9.77 6.24
CA HIS A 36 3.13 9.40 6.05
C HIS A 36 2.72 9.55 4.58
N VAL A 37 2.20 8.48 3.98
CA VAL A 37 1.82 8.46 2.55
C VAL A 37 0.33 8.27 2.40
N HIS A 38 -0.37 9.29 1.89
CA HIS A 38 -1.83 9.28 1.81
C HIS A 38 -2.39 9.67 0.43
N ASP A 39 -3.63 9.29 0.21
CA ASP A 39 -4.36 9.69 -0.98
C ASP A 39 -5.02 11.08 -0.83
N ARG A 40 -5.90 11.43 -1.78
CA ARG A 40 -6.59 12.72 -1.83
C ARG A 40 -7.50 13.00 -0.63
N GLY A 41 -7.85 12.01 0.15
CA GLY A 41 -8.67 12.18 1.36
C GLY A 41 -7.99 13.06 2.40
N CYS A 42 -6.67 12.91 2.54
CA CYS A 42 -5.85 13.65 3.49
C CYS A 42 -5.27 14.96 2.91
N ASP A 43 -5.71 15.42 1.73
CA ASP A 43 -5.29 16.71 1.17
C ASP A 43 -6.02 17.88 1.87
N SER A 44 -5.57 18.20 3.08
CA SER A 44 -5.98 19.39 3.83
C SER A 44 -4.75 20.08 4.43
N ALA A 45 -4.87 21.38 4.69
CA ALA A 45 -3.82 22.13 5.37
C ALA A 45 -3.63 21.63 6.80
N GLU A 46 -4.75 21.44 7.49
CA GLU A 46 -4.78 20.91 8.87
C GLU A 46 -4.01 19.59 9.01
N TYR A 47 -4.22 18.66 8.09
CA TYR A 47 -3.52 17.37 8.10
C TYR A 47 -2.00 17.53 7.89
N LEU A 48 -1.59 18.33 6.90
CA LEU A 48 -0.17 18.54 6.59
C LEU A 48 0.55 19.25 7.75
N GLU A 49 -0.14 20.22 8.38
CA GLU A 49 0.37 20.93 9.55
C GLU A 49 0.49 20.01 10.78
N PHE A 50 -0.51 19.16 11.01
CA PHE A 50 -0.48 18.20 12.10
C PHE A 50 0.71 17.24 11.97
N ILE A 51 0.94 16.65 10.79
CA ILE A 51 2.08 15.74 10.58
C ILE A 51 3.40 16.44 10.83
N ARG A 52 3.60 17.64 10.24
CA ARG A 52 4.88 18.33 10.33
C ARG A 52 5.12 19.00 11.69
N ASP A 53 4.09 19.68 12.23
CA ASP A 53 4.30 20.59 13.38
C ASP A 53 3.97 19.92 14.72
N THR A 54 3.12 18.88 14.71
CA THR A 54 2.73 18.15 15.93
C THR A 54 3.50 16.83 16.07
N LEU A 55 3.58 16.06 14.98
CA LEU A 55 4.26 14.77 15.02
C LEU A 55 5.78 14.90 14.77
N ASP A 56 6.24 15.99 14.16
CA ASP A 56 7.61 16.12 13.65
C ASP A 56 7.96 14.96 12.71
N ASP A 57 7.03 14.69 11.79
CA ASP A 57 7.12 13.65 10.76
C ASP A 57 7.00 14.27 9.37
N ASP A 58 7.31 13.49 8.34
CA ASP A 58 7.11 13.90 6.96
C ASP A 58 5.81 13.35 6.38
N ALA A 59 5.33 13.99 5.31
CA ALA A 59 4.16 13.55 4.56
C ALA A 59 4.34 13.65 3.05
N VAL A 60 3.80 12.67 2.33
CA VAL A 60 3.56 12.74 0.88
C VAL A 60 2.09 12.44 0.61
N VAL A 61 1.35 13.43 0.16
CA VAL A 61 -0.10 13.36 -0.05
C VAL A 61 -0.45 13.63 -1.50
N ARG A 62 -1.32 12.81 -2.08
CA ARG A 62 -1.87 13.09 -3.41
C ARG A 62 -2.85 14.25 -3.32
N ALA A 63 -2.57 15.34 -4.05
CA ALA A 63 -3.40 16.53 -4.01
C ALA A 63 -4.73 16.37 -4.75
N LYS A 64 -5.74 17.10 -4.29
CA LYS A 64 -7.02 17.25 -4.99
C LYS A 64 -6.84 18.07 -6.27
N LYS A 65 -7.60 17.73 -7.31
CA LYS A 65 -7.60 18.47 -8.58
C LYS A 65 -8.06 19.91 -8.42
N SER A 66 -8.93 20.16 -7.45
CA SER A 66 -9.48 21.49 -7.15
C SER A 66 -8.53 22.42 -6.41
N ARG A 67 -7.39 21.90 -5.91
CA ARG A 67 -6.44 22.72 -5.15
C ARG A 67 -5.90 23.85 -6.01
N ASN A 68 -5.98 25.07 -5.49
CA ASN A 68 -5.47 26.26 -6.13
C ASN A 68 -3.97 26.43 -5.89
N SER A 69 -3.28 27.04 -6.86
CA SER A 69 -1.91 27.54 -6.72
C SER A 69 -1.91 28.99 -6.27
N GLN A 70 -0.72 29.56 -6.06
CA GLN A 70 -0.54 31.01 -5.87
C GLN A 70 -0.66 31.80 -7.18
N GLN A 71 -0.57 31.11 -8.32
CA GLN A 71 -0.69 31.76 -9.64
C GLN A 71 -2.13 32.18 -9.92
N THR A 72 -2.28 33.31 -10.61
CA THR A 72 -3.57 33.84 -11.04
C THR A 72 -3.62 34.01 -12.55
N LYS A 73 -4.83 33.97 -13.10
CA LYS A 73 -5.10 34.29 -14.52
C LYS A 73 -6.39 35.08 -14.64
N ILE A 74 -6.52 35.87 -15.71
CA ILE A 74 -7.78 36.55 -16.04
C ILE A 74 -8.71 35.54 -16.71
N ASN A 75 -9.91 35.40 -16.21
CA ASN A 75 -10.94 34.59 -16.85
C ASN A 75 -11.49 35.35 -18.07
N PRO A 76 -11.31 34.80 -19.31
CA PRO A 76 -11.70 35.55 -20.52
C PRO A 76 -13.21 35.81 -20.67
N LYS A 77 -14.05 35.07 -19.92
CA LYS A 77 -15.52 35.24 -19.96
C LYS A 77 -16.04 36.25 -18.96
N THR A 78 -15.36 36.43 -17.82
CA THR A 78 -15.85 37.29 -16.72
C THR A 78 -14.90 38.44 -16.42
N GLU A 79 -13.75 38.51 -17.08
CA GLU A 79 -12.67 39.50 -16.88
C GLU A 79 -12.16 39.58 -15.43
N ARG A 80 -12.52 38.58 -14.59
CA ARG A 80 -12.09 38.51 -13.20
C ARG A 80 -10.82 37.73 -13.05
N THR A 81 -9.98 38.17 -12.14
CA THR A 81 -8.81 37.43 -11.71
C THR A 81 -9.23 36.17 -10.94
N VAL A 82 -8.79 35.00 -11.39
CA VAL A 82 -9.06 33.71 -10.75
C VAL A 82 -7.75 32.97 -10.44
N LYS A 83 -7.71 32.24 -9.35
CA LYS A 83 -6.56 31.39 -9.03
C LYS A 83 -6.45 30.24 -10.03
N VAL A 84 -5.23 29.95 -10.47
CA VAL A 84 -4.95 28.77 -11.30
C VAL A 84 -4.95 27.53 -10.43
N LYS A 85 -5.54 26.45 -10.92
CA LYS A 85 -5.45 25.16 -10.22
C LYS A 85 -3.99 24.68 -10.19
N LEU A 86 -3.57 24.10 -9.08
CA LEU A 86 -2.20 23.68 -8.90
C LEU A 86 -1.75 22.67 -9.98
N ILE A 87 -2.66 21.79 -10.41
CA ILE A 87 -2.38 20.82 -11.49
C ILE A 87 -2.11 21.48 -12.87
N GLU A 88 -2.66 22.68 -13.08
CA GLU A 88 -2.53 23.47 -14.33
C GLU A 88 -1.45 24.55 -14.23
N SER A 89 -0.87 24.77 -13.04
CA SER A 89 0.12 25.82 -12.80
C SER A 89 1.42 25.56 -13.57
N LYS A 90 2.18 26.64 -13.79
CA LYS A 90 3.53 26.52 -14.33
C LYS A 90 4.48 26.13 -13.21
N PHE A 91 5.26 25.10 -13.44
CA PHE A 91 6.30 24.62 -12.53
C PHE A 91 7.65 25.18 -12.98
N ALA A 92 8.47 25.62 -12.03
CA ALA A 92 9.79 26.19 -12.30
C ALA A 92 10.75 25.14 -12.85
N HIS A 93 10.66 23.91 -12.40
CA HIS A 93 11.59 22.85 -12.74
C HIS A 93 10.89 21.69 -13.43
N LYS A 94 11.58 21.08 -14.41
CA LYS A 94 11.06 19.95 -15.20
C LYS A 94 12.18 19.01 -15.61
N LYS A 95 11.91 17.70 -15.54
CA LYS A 95 12.79 16.66 -16.05
C LYS A 95 11.98 15.51 -16.62
N VAL A 96 12.58 14.84 -17.62
CA VAL A 96 11.99 13.63 -18.23
C VAL A 96 13.01 12.52 -18.12
N TYR A 97 12.55 11.33 -17.71
CA TYR A 97 13.35 10.11 -17.78
C TYR A 97 12.55 8.97 -18.40
N LEU A 98 13.27 7.94 -18.83
CA LEU A 98 12.68 6.76 -19.45
C LEU A 98 12.51 5.65 -18.40
N ILE A 99 11.33 5.05 -18.41
CA ILE A 99 11.06 3.81 -17.67
C ILE A 99 10.89 2.71 -18.70
N ASN A 100 11.74 1.69 -18.63
CA ASN A 100 11.67 0.52 -19.49
C ASN A 100 10.86 -0.60 -18.76
N ASN A 101 10.10 -1.38 -19.54
CA ASN A 101 9.37 -2.55 -19.07
C ASN A 101 8.40 -2.25 -17.91
N LEU A 102 7.62 -1.17 -18.03
CA LEU A 102 6.62 -0.80 -17.03
C LEU A 102 5.36 -1.66 -17.20
N THR A 103 4.93 -2.31 -16.12
CA THR A 103 3.64 -3.00 -16.06
C THR A 103 2.70 -2.25 -15.13
N LEU A 104 1.55 -1.80 -15.65
CA LEU A 104 0.52 -1.09 -14.88
C LEU A 104 -0.86 -1.68 -15.17
N LYS A 105 -1.57 -2.11 -14.12
CA LYS A 105 -2.92 -2.68 -14.21
C LYS A 105 -3.04 -3.78 -15.28
N GLY A 106 -2.04 -4.67 -15.35
CA GLY A 106 -1.98 -5.76 -16.32
C GLY A 106 -1.53 -5.38 -17.75
N ASN A 107 -1.36 -4.09 -18.04
CA ASN A 107 -0.82 -3.63 -19.31
C ASN A 107 0.70 -3.51 -19.24
N HIS A 108 1.39 -4.06 -20.23
CA HIS A 108 2.83 -3.97 -20.35
C HIS A 108 3.22 -2.87 -21.37
N TYR A 109 4.16 -2.02 -20.96
CA TYR A 109 4.71 -0.93 -21.77
C TYR A 109 6.22 -1.11 -21.86
N SER A 110 6.74 -1.34 -23.07
CA SER A 110 8.19 -1.52 -23.29
C SER A 110 8.99 -0.28 -22.88
N GLN A 111 8.43 0.91 -23.11
CA GLN A 111 9.08 2.17 -22.76
C GLN A 111 8.03 3.25 -22.49
N VAL A 112 8.23 4.00 -21.41
CA VAL A 112 7.38 5.11 -20.98
C VAL A 112 8.26 6.32 -20.63
N LYS A 113 7.88 7.52 -21.12
CA LYS A 113 8.47 8.78 -20.65
C LYS A 113 7.78 9.21 -19.37
N CYS A 114 8.55 9.34 -18.30
CA CYS A 114 8.07 9.89 -17.02
C CYS A 114 8.49 11.36 -16.96
N HIS A 115 7.51 12.24 -17.02
CA HIS A 115 7.71 13.68 -16.84
C HIS A 115 7.52 13.97 -15.37
N ILE A 116 8.53 14.56 -14.75
CA ILE A 116 8.47 15.08 -13.38
C ILE A 116 8.67 16.59 -13.45
N ASP A 117 7.67 17.32 -13.01
CA ASP A 117 7.76 18.76 -12.79
C ASP A 117 7.70 18.99 -11.26
N TRP A 118 8.49 19.93 -10.75
CA TRP A 118 8.50 20.23 -9.31
C TRP A 118 8.66 21.72 -9.04
N ASP A 119 8.15 22.13 -7.90
CA ASP A 119 8.15 23.50 -7.42
C ASP A 119 7.82 23.52 -5.93
N THR A 120 7.72 24.71 -5.35
CA THR A 120 7.14 24.91 -4.03
C THR A 120 5.75 25.57 -4.12
N THR A 121 4.95 25.40 -3.10
CA THR A 121 3.66 26.09 -2.95
C THR A 121 3.44 26.47 -1.50
N THR A 122 2.69 27.55 -1.27
CA THR A 122 2.32 27.98 0.08
C THR A 122 0.89 27.56 0.41
N ILE A 123 0.72 26.92 1.55
CA ILE A 123 -0.57 26.54 2.13
C ILE A 123 -0.58 27.05 3.57
N ASN A 124 -1.54 27.88 3.94
CA ASN A 124 -1.62 28.54 5.25
C ASN A 124 -0.27 29.16 5.68
N GLU A 125 0.30 29.99 4.78
CA GLU A 125 1.58 30.69 5.01
C GLU A 125 2.83 29.80 5.17
N LYS A 126 2.68 28.49 5.05
CA LYS A 126 3.75 27.50 5.14
C LYS A 126 4.12 26.94 3.79
N GLU A 127 5.41 26.76 3.55
CA GLU A 127 5.92 26.21 2.28
C GLU A 127 5.90 24.70 2.27
N TYR A 128 5.49 24.14 1.13
CA TYR A 128 5.46 22.71 0.82
C TYR A 128 6.03 22.47 -0.57
N SER A 129 6.64 21.33 -0.73
CA SER A 129 7.09 20.86 -2.04
C SER A 129 5.93 20.28 -2.84
N VAL A 130 5.94 20.50 -4.14
CA VAL A 130 4.94 19.99 -5.07
C VAL A 130 5.61 19.25 -6.21
N VAL A 131 5.13 18.04 -6.50
CA VAL A 131 5.59 17.23 -7.62
C VAL A 131 4.42 16.85 -8.50
N ARG A 132 4.53 17.14 -9.80
CA ARG A 132 3.57 16.71 -10.81
C ARG A 132 4.20 15.66 -11.70
N VAL A 133 3.58 14.47 -11.78
CA VAL A 133 4.08 13.33 -12.54
C VAL A 133 3.11 12.96 -13.65
N ALA A 134 3.61 12.88 -14.88
CA ALA A 134 2.87 12.39 -16.03
C ALA A 134 3.62 11.26 -16.74
N LEU A 135 2.92 10.15 -16.97
CA LEU A 135 3.46 9.01 -17.73
C LEU A 135 2.93 9.05 -19.16
N ILE A 136 3.84 9.15 -20.12
CA ILE A 136 3.54 9.29 -21.55
C ILE A 136 4.06 8.06 -22.30
N LYS A 137 3.18 7.42 -23.05
CA LYS A 137 3.53 6.30 -23.94
C LYS A 137 4.46 6.73 -25.06
N ARG A 138 5.05 5.76 -25.73
CA ARG A 138 5.92 6.01 -26.90
C ARG A 138 5.21 6.78 -28.04
N ASP A 139 3.90 6.56 -28.21
CA ASP A 139 3.06 7.25 -29.21
C ASP A 139 2.64 8.67 -28.79
N GLY A 140 3.17 9.19 -27.67
CA GLY A 140 2.86 10.51 -27.15
C GLY A 140 1.58 10.61 -26.33
N LYS A 141 0.79 9.53 -26.20
CA LYS A 141 -0.44 9.55 -25.43
C LYS A 141 -0.17 9.35 -23.94
N PRO A 142 -0.88 10.06 -23.04
CA PRO A 142 -0.75 9.83 -21.61
C PRO A 142 -1.31 8.46 -21.22
N ILE A 143 -0.66 7.80 -20.25
CA ILE A 143 -1.17 6.54 -19.66
C ILE A 143 -2.37 6.83 -18.77
N HIS A 144 -2.32 7.90 -18.01
CA HIS A 144 -3.42 8.35 -17.16
C HIS A 144 -4.06 9.60 -17.75
N LYS A 145 -5.39 9.71 -17.62
CA LYS A 145 -6.16 10.87 -18.12
C LYS A 145 -5.61 12.20 -17.59
N GLU A 146 -5.03 12.17 -16.40
CA GLU A 146 -4.50 13.35 -15.71
C GLU A 146 -3.18 13.02 -15.03
N PRO A 147 -2.27 13.99 -14.92
CA PRO A 147 -1.03 13.82 -14.16
C PRO A 147 -1.35 13.60 -12.67
N MET A 148 -0.45 12.93 -12.00
CA MET A 148 -0.46 12.81 -10.55
C MET A 148 0.13 14.09 -9.97
N LEU A 149 -0.54 14.65 -8.96
CA LEU A 149 -0.07 15.81 -8.23
C LEU A 149 0.17 15.39 -6.78
N LEU A 150 1.38 15.59 -6.28
CA LEU A 150 1.81 15.26 -4.92
C LEU A 150 2.20 16.54 -4.20
N ILE A 151 1.84 16.63 -2.92
CA ILE A 151 2.30 17.66 -1.99
C ILE A 151 3.09 16.94 -0.90
N SER A 152 4.22 17.53 -0.49
CA SER A 152 5.08 16.96 0.53
C SER A 152 5.61 18.01 1.48
N THR A 153 5.82 17.60 2.73
CA THR A 153 6.59 18.35 3.74
C THR A 153 8.09 18.27 3.49
N LEU A 154 8.55 17.19 2.83
CA LEU A 154 9.94 17.03 2.42
C LEU A 154 10.37 18.14 1.45
N LYS A 155 11.50 18.76 1.70
CA LYS A 155 12.06 19.79 0.81
C LYS A 155 12.62 19.18 -0.47
N ILE A 156 12.44 19.88 -1.58
CA ILE A 156 12.97 19.49 -2.90
C ILE A 156 13.89 20.61 -3.41
N SER A 157 15.14 20.29 -3.61
CA SER A 157 16.14 21.21 -4.23
C SER A 157 16.53 20.77 -5.61
N ASN A 158 16.32 19.49 -5.96
CA ASN A 158 16.80 18.92 -7.22
C ASN A 158 15.86 17.81 -7.73
N TYR A 159 16.17 17.34 -8.92
CA TYR A 159 15.41 16.27 -9.60
C TYR A 159 15.41 14.93 -8.85
N ILE A 160 16.49 14.56 -8.19
CA ILE A 160 16.63 13.28 -7.51
C ILE A 160 15.62 13.24 -6.36
N GLU A 161 15.55 14.28 -5.57
CA GLU A 161 14.59 14.42 -4.45
C GLU A 161 13.13 14.46 -4.96
N ALA A 162 12.87 15.18 -6.07
CA ALA A 162 11.53 15.17 -6.68
C ALA A 162 11.11 13.77 -7.15
N LYS A 163 12.04 13.01 -7.71
CA LYS A 163 11.82 11.61 -8.10
C LYS A 163 11.61 10.71 -6.89
N GLU A 164 12.32 10.95 -5.80
CA GLU A 164 12.19 10.21 -4.55
C GLU A 164 10.79 10.38 -3.94
N ILE A 165 10.25 11.60 -3.88
CA ILE A 165 8.86 11.84 -3.45
C ILE A 165 7.86 11.01 -4.29
N TYR A 166 8.08 10.94 -5.60
CA TYR A 166 7.23 10.08 -6.45
C TYR A 166 7.38 8.61 -6.09
N HIS A 167 8.59 8.12 -5.84
CA HIS A 167 8.83 6.74 -5.44
C HIS A 167 8.23 6.43 -4.06
N ILE A 168 8.39 7.33 -3.09
CA ILE A 168 7.74 7.21 -1.77
C ILE A 168 6.22 7.06 -1.96
N TYR A 169 5.60 7.89 -2.80
CA TYR A 169 4.16 7.77 -3.04
C TYR A 169 3.76 6.44 -3.68
N LEU A 170 4.60 5.84 -4.54
CA LEU A 170 4.31 4.54 -5.14
C LEU A 170 4.21 3.42 -4.10
N HIS A 171 4.88 3.54 -2.93
CA HIS A 171 4.76 2.59 -1.84
C HIS A 171 3.33 2.50 -1.27
N ARG A 172 2.52 3.56 -1.43
CA ARG A 172 1.09 3.52 -1.04
C ARG A 172 0.35 2.33 -1.67
N ALA A 173 0.67 1.98 -2.90
CA ALA A 173 0.02 0.85 -3.56
C ALA A 173 0.29 -0.51 -2.87
N LYS A 174 1.36 -0.62 -2.07
CA LYS A 174 1.66 -1.85 -1.34
C LYS A 174 0.62 -2.15 -0.27
N ILE A 175 0.00 -1.14 0.35
CA ILE A 175 -1.05 -1.34 1.36
C ILE A 175 -2.29 -2.01 0.75
N GLU A 176 -2.59 -1.71 -0.54
CA GLU A 176 -3.70 -2.37 -1.24
C GLU A 176 -3.43 -3.88 -1.39
N GLY A 177 -2.15 -4.26 -1.60
CA GLY A 177 -1.71 -5.65 -1.60
C GLY A 177 -1.85 -6.32 -0.23
N VAL A 178 -1.50 -5.60 0.84
CA VAL A 178 -1.67 -6.08 2.22
C VAL A 178 -3.15 -6.31 2.53
N PHE A 179 -4.03 -5.34 2.27
CA PHE A 179 -5.46 -5.50 2.47
C PHE A 179 -6.04 -6.65 1.64
N LYS A 180 -5.60 -6.77 0.40
CA LYS A 180 -6.01 -7.89 -0.44
C LYS A 180 -5.58 -9.23 0.16
N PHE A 181 -4.36 -9.35 0.66
CA PHE A 181 -3.87 -10.56 1.34
C PHE A 181 -4.69 -10.89 2.59
N LEU A 182 -4.93 -9.89 3.46
CA LEU A 182 -5.72 -10.07 4.68
C LEU A 182 -7.16 -10.50 4.35
N LYS A 183 -7.76 -9.91 3.32
CA LYS A 183 -9.13 -10.16 2.89
C LYS A 183 -9.29 -11.50 2.17
N ASP A 184 -8.53 -11.69 1.08
CA ASP A 184 -8.73 -12.81 0.16
C ASP A 184 -8.04 -14.08 0.64
N THR A 185 -6.97 -13.97 1.45
CA THR A 185 -6.15 -15.11 1.86
C THR A 185 -6.36 -15.49 3.32
N LEU A 186 -6.47 -14.52 4.22
CA LEU A 186 -6.73 -14.75 5.64
C LEU A 186 -8.22 -14.68 6.00
N GLY A 187 -9.09 -14.25 5.08
CA GLY A 187 -10.53 -14.23 5.28
C GLY A 187 -11.00 -13.27 6.39
N TRP A 188 -10.27 -12.17 6.62
CA TRP A 188 -10.55 -11.26 7.74
C TRP A 188 -11.97 -10.67 7.74
N GLU A 189 -12.68 -10.67 6.60
CA GLU A 189 -14.08 -10.24 6.49
C GLU A 189 -15.09 -11.42 6.57
N GLU A 190 -14.61 -12.67 6.68
CA GLU A 190 -15.45 -13.86 6.69
C GLU A 190 -15.87 -14.31 8.11
N TYR A 191 -15.58 -13.49 9.11
CA TYR A 191 -15.97 -13.82 10.49
C TYR A 191 -17.48 -13.82 10.67
N GLN A 192 -17.96 -14.76 11.51
CA GLN A 192 -19.38 -14.92 11.82
C GLN A 192 -19.73 -14.48 13.25
N VAL A 193 -18.87 -13.71 13.89
CA VAL A 193 -19.07 -13.16 15.22
C VAL A 193 -19.68 -11.76 15.14
N ARG A 194 -20.52 -11.40 16.12
CA ARG A 194 -21.19 -10.09 16.19
C ARG A 194 -20.67 -9.23 17.34
N ASP A 195 -19.94 -9.83 18.26
CA ASP A 195 -19.36 -9.12 19.39
C ASP A 195 -18.16 -8.28 18.93
N TRP A 196 -18.15 -7.01 19.32
CA TRP A 196 -17.14 -6.04 18.90
C TRP A 196 -15.72 -6.40 19.36
N GLU A 197 -15.56 -6.90 20.59
CA GLU A 197 -14.25 -7.31 21.09
C GLU A 197 -13.71 -8.52 20.32
N SER A 198 -14.56 -9.49 20.02
CA SER A 198 -14.19 -10.65 19.20
C SER A 198 -13.78 -10.23 17.78
N ILE A 199 -14.49 -9.27 17.18
CA ILE A 199 -14.13 -8.71 15.87
C ILE A 199 -12.76 -8.04 15.91
N LYS A 200 -12.50 -7.18 16.92
CA LYS A 200 -11.19 -6.54 17.09
C LYS A 200 -10.06 -7.55 17.25
N ASN A 201 -10.28 -8.58 18.05
CA ASN A 201 -9.30 -9.63 18.28
C ASN A 201 -8.99 -10.42 17.00
N ILE A 202 -10.00 -10.77 16.20
CA ILE A 202 -9.81 -11.46 14.91
C ILE A 202 -8.99 -10.56 13.96
N ILE A 203 -9.35 -9.30 13.85
CA ILE A 203 -8.63 -8.34 13.01
C ILE A 203 -7.18 -8.22 13.48
N ALA A 204 -6.94 -8.07 14.78
CA ALA A 204 -5.58 -7.98 15.35
C ALA A 204 -4.75 -9.24 15.04
N ILE A 205 -5.34 -10.43 15.19
CA ILE A 205 -4.69 -11.71 14.85
C ILE A 205 -4.36 -11.76 13.34
N CYS A 206 -5.29 -11.37 12.47
CA CYS A 206 -5.04 -11.32 11.02
C CYS A 206 -3.89 -10.37 10.66
N TYR A 207 -3.83 -9.19 11.29
CA TYR A 207 -2.73 -8.25 11.08
C TYR A 207 -1.39 -8.79 11.59
N PHE A 208 -1.39 -9.41 12.77
CA PHE A 208 -0.19 -10.04 13.33
C PHE A 208 0.33 -11.15 12.41
N ILE A 209 -0.54 -12.06 11.99
CA ILE A 209 -0.20 -13.13 11.05
C ILE A 209 0.28 -12.54 9.72
N GLY A 210 -0.42 -11.54 9.18
CA GLY A 210 -0.05 -10.86 7.95
C GLY A 210 1.35 -10.24 8.04
N GLY A 211 1.65 -9.51 9.12
CA GLY A 211 2.97 -8.93 9.38
C GLY A 211 4.06 -10.01 9.44
N TYR A 212 3.84 -11.07 10.19
CA TYR A 212 4.77 -12.19 10.31
C TYR A 212 5.05 -12.86 8.94
N PHE A 213 4.03 -13.06 8.11
CA PHE A 213 4.24 -13.61 6.75
C PHE A 213 5.01 -12.66 5.84
N TYR A 214 4.79 -11.36 5.95
CA TYR A 214 5.55 -10.36 5.18
C TYR A 214 7.01 -10.32 5.59
N GLU A 215 7.31 -10.42 6.88
CA GLU A 215 8.66 -10.48 7.43
C GLU A 215 9.40 -11.73 6.94
N ILE A 216 8.83 -12.92 7.15
CA ILE A 216 9.41 -14.18 6.69
C ILE A 216 9.67 -14.16 5.18
N HIS A 217 8.70 -13.68 4.39
CA HIS A 217 8.87 -13.66 2.93
C HIS A 217 9.96 -12.68 2.51
N SER A 218 10.07 -11.51 3.13
CA SER A 218 11.09 -10.51 2.79
C SER A 218 12.50 -10.99 3.13
N GLU A 219 12.66 -11.68 4.24
CA GLU A 219 13.96 -12.18 4.71
C GLU A 219 14.37 -13.51 4.06
N LEU A 220 13.41 -14.35 3.74
CA LEU A 220 13.64 -15.72 3.32
C LEU A 220 13.24 -16.03 1.88
N ILE A 221 12.97 -15.03 1.05
CA ILE A 221 12.55 -15.23 -0.35
C ILE A 221 13.57 -16.03 -1.18
N GLU A 222 14.84 -15.93 -0.84
CA GLU A 222 15.93 -16.68 -1.47
C GLU A 222 16.18 -18.06 -0.79
N ASN A 223 15.50 -18.33 0.31
CA ASN A 223 15.64 -19.57 1.05
C ASN A 223 14.98 -20.73 0.29
N GLU A 224 15.73 -21.81 0.07
CA GLU A 224 15.26 -23.00 -0.65
C GLU A 224 13.99 -23.61 -0.03
N THR A 225 13.89 -23.61 1.31
CA THR A 225 12.70 -24.12 2.02
C THR A 225 11.46 -23.32 1.68
N VAL A 226 11.55 -21.98 1.66
CA VAL A 226 10.43 -21.10 1.28
C VAL A 226 10.04 -21.35 -0.18
N GLN A 227 11.02 -21.51 -1.05
CA GLN A 227 10.79 -21.84 -2.46
C GLN A 227 10.06 -23.18 -2.60
N MET A 228 10.54 -24.23 -1.90
CA MET A 228 9.89 -25.54 -1.89
C MET A 228 8.45 -25.47 -1.39
N ILE A 229 8.20 -24.75 -0.29
CA ILE A 229 6.84 -24.56 0.24
C ILE A 229 5.94 -23.88 -0.80
N CYS A 230 6.41 -22.83 -1.46
CA CYS A 230 5.66 -22.19 -2.53
C CYS A 230 5.39 -23.15 -3.71
N HIS A 231 6.33 -24.03 -4.04
CA HIS A 231 6.16 -25.01 -5.11
C HIS A 231 5.06 -26.04 -4.83
N LEU A 232 4.82 -26.38 -3.56
CA LEU A 232 3.71 -27.28 -3.19
C LEU A 232 2.34 -26.73 -3.64
N ALA A 233 2.19 -25.42 -3.69
CA ALA A 233 0.97 -24.78 -4.18
C ALA A 233 0.82 -24.76 -5.73
N ARG A 234 1.56 -25.61 -6.46
CA ARG A 234 1.56 -25.72 -7.94
C ARG A 234 1.85 -24.40 -8.64
N ASN A 235 2.62 -23.53 -8.03
CA ASN A 235 2.96 -22.25 -8.57
C ASN A 235 4.06 -22.38 -9.65
N LYS A 236 4.01 -22.11 -10.79
CA LYS A 236 5.01 -22.18 -11.87
C LYS A 236 6.21 -21.22 -11.61
N GLY A 237 6.90 -21.38 -10.46
CA GLY A 237 8.08 -20.62 -10.08
C GLY A 237 7.80 -19.22 -9.51
N LYS A 238 6.56 -18.90 -9.12
CA LYS A 238 6.24 -17.63 -8.45
C LYS A 238 6.35 -17.77 -6.94
N ILE A 239 7.17 -16.94 -6.31
CA ILE A 239 7.30 -16.84 -4.87
C ILE A 239 6.50 -15.63 -4.41
N THR A 240 5.37 -15.87 -3.74
CA THR A 240 4.49 -14.84 -3.19
C THR A 240 3.95 -15.28 -1.83
N HIS A 241 3.54 -14.31 -0.99
CA HIS A 241 2.90 -14.59 0.31
C HIS A 241 1.71 -15.55 0.18
N HIS A 242 0.90 -15.40 -0.85
CA HIS A 242 -0.24 -16.28 -1.13
C HIS A 242 0.22 -17.72 -1.37
N PHE A 243 1.17 -17.97 -2.27
CA PHE A 243 1.64 -19.32 -2.55
C PHE A 243 2.40 -19.93 -1.38
N PHE A 244 3.12 -19.13 -0.60
CA PHE A 244 3.75 -19.59 0.62
C PHE A 244 2.71 -20.10 1.63
N LEU A 245 1.63 -19.34 1.87
CA LEU A 245 0.57 -19.77 2.78
C LEU A 245 -0.18 -21.01 2.27
N GLU A 246 -0.48 -21.07 0.98
CA GLU A 246 -1.11 -22.27 0.39
C GLU A 246 -0.22 -23.51 0.49
N GLY A 247 1.08 -23.35 0.29
CA GLY A 247 2.06 -24.43 0.50
C GLY A 247 2.12 -24.89 1.96
N LEU A 248 2.11 -23.96 2.91
CA LEU A 248 2.03 -24.28 4.35
C LEU A 248 0.75 -25.03 4.71
N LYS A 249 -0.40 -24.64 4.17
CA LYS A 249 -1.67 -25.38 4.38
C LYS A 249 -1.53 -26.85 3.92
N ILE A 250 -0.90 -27.07 2.77
CA ILE A 250 -0.66 -28.43 2.25
C ILE A 250 0.26 -29.22 3.20
N LEU A 251 1.35 -28.60 3.69
CA LEU A 251 2.25 -29.24 4.66
C LEU A 251 1.56 -29.58 5.98
N LEU A 252 0.76 -28.66 6.51
CA LEU A 252 -0.01 -28.88 7.73
C LEU A 252 -1.00 -30.02 7.55
N LEU A 253 -1.69 -30.07 6.41
CA LEU A 253 -2.61 -31.17 6.11
C LEU A 253 -1.88 -32.50 6.05
N ALA A 254 -0.74 -32.56 5.36
CA ALA A 254 0.08 -33.76 5.29
C ALA A 254 0.57 -34.20 6.69
N TRP A 255 1.02 -33.27 7.51
CA TRP A 255 1.43 -33.53 8.89
C TRP A 255 0.26 -34.08 9.75
N HIS A 256 -0.93 -33.49 9.63
CA HIS A 256 -2.13 -33.98 10.31
C HIS A 256 -2.49 -35.42 9.89
N VAL A 257 -2.41 -35.70 8.58
CA VAL A 257 -2.68 -37.05 8.07
C VAL A 257 -1.67 -38.07 8.64
N GLU A 258 -0.40 -37.72 8.66
CA GLU A 258 0.63 -38.60 9.21
C GLU A 258 0.47 -38.84 10.73
N ASN A 259 0.12 -37.80 11.49
CA ASN A 259 -0.17 -37.94 12.92
C ASN A 259 -1.42 -38.80 13.15
N PHE A 260 -2.48 -38.57 12.40
CA PHE A 260 -3.71 -39.38 12.47
C PHE A 260 -3.41 -40.87 12.20
N LYS A 261 -2.59 -41.18 11.20
CA LYS A 261 -2.16 -42.54 10.92
C LYS A 261 -1.40 -43.18 12.10
N LYS A 262 -0.47 -42.41 12.68
CA LYS A 262 0.34 -42.87 13.84
C LYS A 262 -0.54 -43.10 15.08
N GLU A 263 -1.39 -42.15 15.43
CA GLU A 263 -2.25 -42.23 16.62
C GLU A 263 -3.25 -43.40 16.56
N ASN A 264 -3.71 -43.74 15.36
CA ASN A 264 -4.69 -44.81 15.15
C ASN A 264 -4.08 -46.11 14.65
N ASN A 265 -2.74 -46.24 14.58
CA ASN A 265 -2.03 -47.40 14.08
C ASN A 265 -2.49 -47.81 12.65
N ILE A 266 -2.73 -46.86 11.78
CA ILE A 266 -3.19 -47.10 10.42
C ILE A 266 -1.99 -47.30 9.51
N SER A 267 -1.89 -48.49 8.89
CA SER A 267 -0.87 -48.76 7.87
C SER A 267 -1.14 -47.97 6.58
N ASP A 268 -0.10 -47.78 5.75
CA ASP A 268 -0.24 -47.13 4.44
C ASP A 268 -1.21 -47.89 3.53
N GLU A 269 -1.28 -49.19 3.65
CA GLU A 269 -2.23 -50.01 2.87
C GLU A 269 -3.66 -49.78 3.32
N MET A 270 -3.92 -49.76 4.64
CA MET A 270 -5.22 -49.45 5.21
C MET A 270 -5.66 -48.03 4.85
N PHE A 271 -4.75 -47.05 4.89
CA PHE A 271 -5.05 -45.67 4.52
C PHE A 271 -5.41 -45.56 3.03
N ARG A 272 -4.74 -46.23 2.12
CA ARG A 272 -5.10 -46.30 0.69
C ARG A 272 -6.49 -46.91 0.48
N GLN A 273 -6.83 -47.97 1.22
CA GLN A 273 -8.18 -48.53 1.16
C GLN A 273 -9.23 -47.52 1.62
N MET A 274 -8.99 -46.79 2.71
CA MET A 274 -9.89 -45.72 3.17
C MET A 274 -10.03 -44.62 2.12
N GLN A 275 -8.95 -44.21 1.46
CA GLN A 275 -9.02 -43.21 0.35
C GLN A 275 -9.86 -43.72 -0.83
N ALA A 276 -9.70 -44.99 -1.21
CA ALA A 276 -10.50 -45.61 -2.27
C ALA A 276 -11.99 -45.63 -1.91
N TYR A 277 -12.36 -45.98 -0.68
CA TYR A 277 -13.75 -45.91 -0.18
C TYR A 277 -14.32 -44.50 -0.19
N ALA A 278 -13.50 -43.49 0.06
CA ALA A 278 -13.89 -42.09 0.04
C ALA A 278 -13.94 -41.48 -1.38
N GLY A 279 -13.62 -42.26 -2.42
CA GLY A 279 -13.54 -41.76 -3.80
C GLY A 279 -12.35 -40.79 -4.03
N ILE A 280 -11.35 -40.85 -3.16
CA ILE A 280 -10.15 -40.00 -3.23
C ILE A 280 -9.03 -40.83 -3.83
N GLY A 281 -8.68 -40.64 -5.10
CA GLY A 281 -7.50 -41.32 -5.67
C GLY A 281 -7.60 -41.87 -7.08
N GLU A 282 -8.74 -41.77 -7.75
CA GLU A 282 -8.89 -42.19 -9.17
C GLU A 282 -8.88 -40.96 -10.11
N GLY A 283 -7.86 -40.12 -10.02
CA GLY A 283 -7.85 -38.92 -10.86
C GLY A 283 -6.55 -38.15 -10.83
N VAL A 284 -5.40 -38.82 -11.06
CA VAL A 284 -4.15 -38.15 -11.43
C VAL A 284 -3.55 -38.81 -12.66
#